data_ba170a6841f8226111d753e4111247f1
#
_entry.id   ba170a6841f8226111d753e4111247f1
#
_cell.length_a   1.000
_cell.length_b   1.000
_cell.length_c   1.000
_cell.angle_alpha   90.00
_cell.angle_beta   90.00
_cell.angle_gamma   90.00
#
_symmetry.space_group_name_H-M   'P 1'
#
loop_
_entity.id
_entity.type
_entity.pdbx_description
1 polymer ?
#
loop_
_entity_poly.entity_id
_entity_poly.type
_entity_poly.pdbx_seq_one_letter_code
_entity_poly.pdbx_strand_id
1 'polypeptide(L)'
;VLILGGGTVGYYLATRLIKEGMHVKIVESNFQRCQELSAGLPDVDIIHGDVSDQDLLLSEGMPQYDALVSCTGADELNMIVSLYAANCGVPQVITRLSNADNRSLIDSLSLGSIICPKDLCSNNIARYVRAMKNQTGAALTVHSIADGKAEAMEFKVDEHTRCCGKPLKEIKLKPNVLLVSISHGAAPEIANGESMFQPGDIVVVVTNGREVLYQLNDIFA
;
A
#
# COMPACT_ATOMS: atom_id res chain seq x y z
N VAL A 1 3.38 15.33 -11.54
CA VAL A 1 2.54 15.04 -10.36
C VAL A 1 2.28 16.34 -9.61
N LEU A 2 1.04 16.61 -9.25
CA LEU A 2 0.64 17.73 -8.40
C LEU A 2 0.43 17.25 -6.96
N ILE A 3 1.15 17.83 -6.00
CA ILE A 3 1.05 17.49 -4.57
C ILE A 3 0.40 18.69 -3.85
N LEU A 4 -0.68 18.45 -3.14
CA LEU A 4 -1.39 19.44 -2.34
C LEU A 4 -1.04 19.25 -0.88
N GLY A 5 -0.19 20.15 -0.37
CA GLY A 5 0.37 20.14 0.98
C GLY A 5 1.87 19.79 1.01
N GLY A 6 2.68 20.75 1.44
CA GLY A 6 4.14 20.66 1.57
C GLY A 6 4.64 20.20 2.94
N GLY A 7 3.79 19.52 3.71
CA GLY A 7 4.18 18.93 5.00
C GLY A 7 5.21 17.83 4.88
N THR A 8 5.42 17.07 5.97
CA THR A 8 6.41 15.98 5.99
C THR A 8 6.16 14.93 4.90
N VAL A 9 4.90 14.52 4.70
CA VAL A 9 4.55 13.52 3.68
C VAL A 9 4.82 14.06 2.28
N GLY A 10 4.37 15.30 1.97
CA GLY A 10 4.59 15.95 0.67
C GLY A 10 6.07 16.10 0.33
N TYR A 11 6.89 16.49 1.30
CA TYR A 11 8.34 16.62 1.13
C TYR A 11 9.00 15.29 0.76
N TYR A 12 8.77 14.23 1.53
CA TYR A 12 9.39 12.92 1.26
C TYR A 12 8.85 12.29 -0.03
N LEU A 13 7.56 12.49 -0.33
CA LEU A 13 6.98 12.03 -1.58
C LEU A 13 7.64 12.71 -2.78
N ALA A 14 7.73 14.04 -2.77
CA ALA A 14 8.40 14.82 -3.82
C ALA A 14 9.84 14.37 -4.02
N THR A 15 10.61 14.22 -2.92
CA THR A 15 11.99 13.72 -2.96
C THR A 15 12.09 12.36 -3.66
N ARG A 16 11.12 11.48 -3.44
CA ARG A 16 11.11 10.16 -4.06
C ARG A 16 10.77 10.23 -5.55
N LEU A 17 9.71 10.97 -5.89
CA LEU A 17 9.23 11.09 -7.28
C LEU A 17 10.26 11.73 -8.22
N ILE A 18 11.00 12.75 -7.72
CA ILE A 18 12.09 13.35 -8.50
C ILE A 18 13.17 12.34 -8.82
N LYS A 19 13.57 11.50 -7.86
CA LYS A 19 14.59 10.46 -8.09
C LYS A 19 14.17 9.44 -9.15
N GLU A 20 12.86 9.31 -9.38
CA GLU A 20 12.29 8.46 -10.42
C GLU A 20 12.04 9.23 -11.74
N GLY A 21 12.53 10.47 -11.83
CA GLY A 21 12.47 11.29 -13.04
C GLY A 21 11.12 11.96 -13.30
N MET A 22 10.25 12.05 -12.29
CA MET A 22 8.93 12.67 -12.43
C MET A 22 9.00 14.17 -12.19
N HIS A 23 8.25 14.95 -12.98
CA HIS A 23 8.02 16.37 -12.70
C HIS A 23 7.03 16.52 -11.54
N VAL A 24 7.40 17.30 -10.54
CA VAL A 24 6.63 17.49 -9.33
C VAL A 24 6.38 18.97 -9.08
N LYS A 25 5.13 19.31 -8.75
CA LYS A 25 4.72 20.63 -8.25
C LYS A 25 4.05 20.45 -6.89
N ILE A 26 4.35 21.35 -5.95
CA ILE A 26 3.73 21.37 -4.61
C ILE A 26 2.98 22.69 -4.44
N VAL A 27 1.72 22.63 -3.98
CA VAL A 27 0.95 23.78 -3.50
C VAL A 27 0.95 23.73 -1.97
N GLU A 28 1.41 24.82 -1.33
CA GLU A 28 1.53 24.93 0.12
C GLU A 28 1.06 26.33 0.58
N SER A 29 0.24 26.38 1.61
CA SER A 29 -0.36 27.61 2.11
C SER A 29 0.55 28.40 3.04
N ASN A 30 1.51 27.75 3.71
CA ASN A 30 2.43 28.42 4.62
C ASN A 30 3.65 28.95 3.85
N PHE A 31 3.79 30.27 3.78
CA PHE A 31 4.87 30.94 3.08
C PHE A 31 6.27 30.54 3.56
N GLN A 32 6.47 30.45 4.89
CA GLN A 32 7.76 30.03 5.43
C GLN A 32 8.08 28.59 5.01
N ARG A 33 7.07 27.71 5.00
CA ARG A 33 7.24 26.35 4.52
C ARG A 33 7.59 26.27 3.03
N CYS A 34 7.00 27.14 2.20
CA CYS A 34 7.35 27.26 0.79
C CYS A 34 8.84 27.61 0.61
N GLN A 35 9.37 28.53 1.42
CA GLN A 35 10.81 28.87 1.37
C GLN A 35 11.70 27.69 1.75
N GLU A 36 11.35 26.93 2.81
CA GLU A 36 12.08 25.73 3.21
C GLU A 36 12.04 24.65 2.11
N LEU A 37 10.87 24.45 1.49
CA LEU A 37 10.71 23.50 0.40
C LEU A 37 11.55 23.89 -0.82
N SER A 38 11.52 25.14 -1.23
CA SER A 38 12.32 25.64 -2.36
C SER A 38 13.82 25.49 -2.12
N ALA A 39 14.26 25.69 -0.89
CA ALA A 39 15.68 25.49 -0.54
C ALA A 39 16.07 23.99 -0.50
N GLY A 40 15.17 23.11 -0.07
CA GLY A 40 15.42 21.69 0.08
C GLY A 40 15.14 20.84 -1.16
N LEU A 41 14.36 21.35 -2.11
CA LEU A 41 13.88 20.66 -3.31
C LEU A 41 14.03 21.56 -4.55
N PRO A 42 15.26 21.79 -5.03
CA PRO A 42 15.51 22.73 -6.12
C PRO A 42 14.86 22.33 -7.46
N ASP A 43 14.56 21.04 -7.63
CA ASP A 43 13.94 20.49 -8.85
C ASP A 43 12.40 20.38 -8.75
N VAL A 44 11.78 21.01 -7.75
CA VAL A 44 10.33 21.04 -7.55
C VAL A 44 9.78 22.45 -7.67
N ASP A 45 8.71 22.58 -8.43
CA ASP A 45 7.94 23.84 -8.48
C ASP A 45 7.14 24.00 -7.19
N ILE A 46 7.42 25.07 -6.43
CA ILE A 46 6.71 25.37 -5.19
C ILE A 46 5.78 26.57 -5.41
N ILE A 47 4.49 26.36 -5.21
CA ILE A 47 3.46 27.36 -5.32
C ILE A 47 2.94 27.71 -3.93
N HIS A 48 3.04 28.98 -3.57
CA HIS A 48 2.41 29.48 -2.36
C HIS A 48 0.94 29.77 -2.62
N GLY A 49 0.05 29.01 -2.01
CA GLY A 49 -1.39 29.19 -2.18
C GLY A 49 -2.23 28.24 -1.35
N ASP A 50 -3.51 28.56 -1.24
CA ASP A 50 -4.48 27.72 -0.55
C ASP A 50 -5.03 26.66 -1.52
N VAL A 51 -4.94 25.39 -1.14
CA VAL A 51 -5.43 24.27 -1.95
C VAL A 51 -6.97 24.23 -2.06
N SER A 52 -7.70 24.97 -1.24
CA SER A 52 -9.15 25.16 -1.38
C SER A 52 -9.53 26.15 -2.50
N ASP A 53 -8.57 26.94 -2.98
CA ASP A 53 -8.76 27.87 -4.08
C ASP A 53 -8.76 27.12 -5.43
N GLN A 54 -9.95 26.92 -5.97
CA GLN A 54 -10.13 26.18 -7.23
C GLN A 54 -9.55 26.96 -8.42
N ASP A 55 -9.63 28.28 -8.42
CA ASP A 55 -9.11 29.12 -9.51
C ASP A 55 -7.58 29.04 -9.55
N LEU A 56 -6.94 29.01 -8.38
CA LEU A 56 -5.50 28.75 -8.28
C LEU A 56 -5.15 27.38 -8.86
N LEU A 57 -5.83 26.31 -8.45
CA LEU A 57 -5.53 24.97 -8.93
C LEU A 57 -5.71 24.83 -10.44
N LEU A 58 -6.74 25.47 -11.00
CA LEU A 58 -6.97 25.50 -12.45
C LEU A 58 -5.90 26.30 -13.18
N SER A 59 -5.50 27.47 -12.65
CA SER A 59 -4.44 28.29 -13.24
C SER A 59 -3.08 27.62 -13.26
N GLU A 60 -2.83 26.75 -12.26
CA GLU A 60 -1.63 25.91 -12.17
C GLU A 60 -1.71 24.64 -13.04
N GLY A 61 -2.78 24.48 -13.82
CA GLY A 61 -2.93 23.41 -14.79
C GLY A 61 -3.34 22.06 -14.18
N MET A 62 -4.05 22.06 -13.06
CA MET A 62 -4.43 20.82 -12.35
C MET A 62 -4.99 19.70 -13.26
N PRO A 63 -5.90 19.95 -14.24
CA PRO A 63 -6.43 18.88 -15.09
C PRO A 63 -5.43 18.23 -16.03
N GLN A 64 -4.24 18.84 -16.21
CA GLN A 64 -3.21 18.37 -17.13
C GLN A 64 -2.19 17.43 -16.46
N TYR A 65 -2.29 17.26 -15.15
CA TYR A 65 -1.40 16.35 -14.42
C TYR A 65 -1.87 14.90 -14.54
N ASP A 66 -0.92 13.98 -14.69
CA ASP A 66 -1.18 12.53 -14.68
C ASP A 66 -1.66 12.04 -13.32
N ALA A 67 -1.24 12.71 -12.25
CA ALA A 67 -1.62 12.35 -10.89
C ALA A 67 -1.69 13.58 -9.97
N LEU A 68 -2.62 13.53 -9.02
CA LEU A 68 -2.76 14.49 -7.92
C LEU A 68 -2.75 13.74 -6.59
N VAL A 69 -1.97 14.28 -5.64
CA VAL A 69 -1.88 13.75 -4.27
C VAL A 69 -2.32 14.82 -3.28
N SER A 70 -3.44 14.61 -2.59
CA SER A 70 -3.89 15.49 -1.51
C SER A 70 -3.35 14.97 -0.17
N CYS A 71 -2.47 15.74 0.47
CA CYS A 71 -1.81 15.35 1.72
C CYS A 71 -1.63 16.50 2.71
N THR A 72 -2.61 17.40 2.77
CA THR A 72 -2.67 18.49 3.76
C THR A 72 -2.90 17.95 5.17
N GLY A 73 -2.89 18.82 6.18
CA GLY A 73 -3.18 18.47 7.57
C GLY A 73 -4.67 18.20 7.86
N ALA A 74 -5.60 18.52 6.93
CA ALA A 74 -7.04 18.42 7.12
C ALA A 74 -7.64 17.35 6.20
N ASP A 75 -8.19 16.28 6.79
CA ASP A 75 -8.74 15.15 6.04
C ASP A 75 -9.95 15.55 5.18
N GLU A 76 -10.81 16.43 5.68
CA GLU A 76 -11.98 16.94 4.98
C GLU A 76 -11.56 17.73 3.72
N LEU A 77 -10.53 18.56 3.86
CA LEU A 77 -9.98 19.31 2.72
C LEU A 77 -9.37 18.35 1.69
N ASN A 78 -8.63 17.34 2.14
CA ASN A 78 -8.07 16.34 1.25
C ASN A 78 -9.17 15.60 0.46
N MET A 79 -10.28 15.25 1.10
CA MET A 79 -11.42 14.64 0.41
C MET A 79 -12.06 15.56 -0.61
N ILE A 80 -12.32 16.84 -0.25
CA ILE A 80 -12.98 17.81 -1.13
C ILE A 80 -12.14 18.08 -2.37
N VAL A 81 -10.84 18.35 -2.20
CA VAL A 81 -9.97 18.66 -3.34
C VAL A 81 -9.72 17.44 -4.22
N SER A 82 -9.72 16.24 -3.64
CA SER A 82 -9.62 14.99 -4.41
C SER A 82 -10.86 14.74 -5.28
N LEU A 83 -12.06 14.95 -4.72
CA LEU A 83 -13.30 14.89 -5.49
C LEU A 83 -13.31 15.91 -6.61
N TYR A 84 -12.87 17.13 -6.33
CA TYR A 84 -12.76 18.18 -7.34
C TYR A 84 -11.81 17.80 -8.46
N ALA A 85 -10.61 17.30 -8.12
CA ALA A 85 -9.61 16.86 -9.09
C ALA A 85 -10.13 15.70 -9.97
N ALA A 86 -10.80 14.72 -9.37
CA ALA A 86 -11.42 13.63 -10.11
C ALA A 86 -12.49 14.13 -11.09
N ASN A 87 -13.33 15.08 -10.67
CA ASN A 87 -14.34 15.71 -11.54
C ASN A 87 -13.73 16.54 -12.67
N CYS A 88 -12.54 17.12 -12.45
CA CYS A 88 -11.79 17.84 -13.48
C CYS A 88 -11.02 16.90 -14.44
N GLY A 89 -11.10 15.59 -14.25
CA GLY A 89 -10.54 14.59 -15.15
C GLY A 89 -9.09 14.21 -14.88
N VAL A 90 -8.53 14.51 -13.69
CA VAL A 90 -7.20 14.01 -13.31
C VAL A 90 -7.22 12.50 -13.27
N PRO A 91 -6.36 11.79 -14.05
CA PRO A 91 -6.45 10.35 -14.22
C PRO A 91 -6.22 9.56 -12.93
N GLN A 92 -5.30 10.01 -12.08
CA GLN A 92 -4.99 9.36 -10.82
C GLN A 92 -5.06 10.36 -9.66
N VAL A 93 -5.95 10.09 -8.73
CA VAL A 93 -6.11 10.88 -7.50
C VAL A 93 -5.77 10.00 -6.31
N ILE A 94 -4.92 10.53 -5.42
CA ILE A 94 -4.48 9.85 -4.20
C ILE A 94 -4.83 10.76 -3.02
N THR A 95 -5.66 10.24 -2.11
CA THR A 95 -6.15 10.99 -0.95
C THR A 95 -5.52 10.46 0.32
N ARG A 96 -4.76 11.30 1.02
CA ARG A 96 -4.28 10.97 2.36
C ARG A 96 -5.36 11.28 3.40
N LEU A 97 -5.66 10.29 4.24
CA LEU A 97 -6.50 10.44 5.42
C LEU A 97 -5.73 10.05 6.67
N SER A 98 -5.89 10.82 7.74
CA SER A 98 -5.28 10.52 9.04
C SER A 98 -6.03 9.43 9.78
N ASN A 99 -7.33 9.27 9.47
CA ASN A 99 -8.21 8.27 10.05
C ASN A 99 -9.21 7.76 8.99
N ALA A 100 -9.38 6.47 8.93
CA ALA A 100 -10.30 5.80 7.99
C ALA A 100 -11.52 5.16 8.69
N ASP A 101 -11.96 5.71 9.82
CA ASP A 101 -13.05 5.13 10.64
C ASP A 101 -14.39 5.02 9.87
N ASN A 102 -14.61 5.86 8.87
CA ASN A 102 -15.82 5.85 8.04
C ASN A 102 -15.58 5.25 6.65
N ARG A 103 -14.83 4.16 6.54
CA ARG A 103 -14.49 3.52 5.25
C ARG A 103 -15.70 3.29 4.35
N SER A 104 -16.82 2.81 4.88
CA SER A 104 -18.01 2.55 4.08
C SER A 104 -18.60 3.81 3.39
N LEU A 105 -18.48 4.97 4.03
CA LEU A 105 -18.88 6.24 3.43
C LEU A 105 -17.81 6.71 2.43
N ILE A 106 -16.56 6.58 2.80
CA ILE A 106 -15.40 6.98 2.00
C ILE A 106 -15.34 6.14 0.70
N ASP A 107 -15.57 4.83 0.77
CA ASP A 107 -15.61 3.92 -0.38
C ASP A 107 -16.75 4.25 -1.38
N SER A 108 -17.81 4.94 -0.93
CA SER A 108 -18.89 5.43 -1.80
C SER A 108 -18.53 6.71 -2.57
N LEU A 109 -17.46 7.40 -2.18
CA LEU A 109 -16.98 8.62 -2.80
C LEU A 109 -15.86 8.29 -3.80
N SER A 110 -15.86 8.97 -4.95
CA SER A 110 -14.82 8.82 -5.98
C SER A 110 -13.52 9.54 -5.59
N LEU A 111 -12.93 9.16 -4.45
CA LEU A 111 -11.73 9.78 -3.89
C LEU A 111 -10.42 9.27 -4.48
N GLY A 112 -10.50 8.37 -5.47
CA GLY A 112 -9.32 7.68 -5.99
C GLY A 112 -8.73 6.69 -4.98
N SER A 113 -7.40 6.60 -4.93
CA SER A 113 -6.71 5.72 -3.97
C SER A 113 -6.56 6.39 -2.60
N ILE A 114 -7.04 5.74 -1.56
CA ILE A 114 -6.97 6.27 -0.19
C ILE A 114 -5.77 5.68 0.54
N ILE A 115 -4.98 6.55 1.14
CA ILE A 115 -3.81 6.16 1.94
C ILE A 115 -3.96 6.68 3.37
N CYS A 116 -3.94 5.76 4.33
CA CYS A 116 -3.85 6.07 5.76
C CYS A 116 -2.44 5.70 6.27
N PRO A 117 -1.54 6.68 6.50
CA PRO A 117 -0.17 6.40 6.94
C PRO A 117 -0.08 5.67 8.28
N LYS A 118 -1.00 5.93 9.19
CA LYS A 118 -1.06 5.25 10.50
C LYS A 118 -1.30 3.76 10.35
N ASP A 119 -2.24 3.36 9.48
CA ASP A 119 -2.56 1.96 9.20
C ASP A 119 -1.38 1.27 8.50
N LEU A 120 -0.77 1.93 7.52
CA LEU A 120 0.41 1.39 6.84
C LEU A 120 1.57 1.17 7.82
N CYS A 121 1.84 2.14 8.68
CA CYS A 121 2.90 2.05 9.68
C CYS A 121 2.62 0.94 10.70
N SER A 122 1.42 0.90 11.28
CA SER A 122 1.03 -0.11 12.27
C SER A 122 1.07 -1.53 11.69
N ASN A 123 0.58 -1.71 10.45
CA ASN A 123 0.65 -2.98 9.75
C ASN A 123 2.09 -3.42 9.48
N ASN A 124 2.97 -2.48 9.10
CA ASN A 124 4.39 -2.77 8.90
C ASN A 124 5.08 -3.19 10.20
N ILE A 125 4.82 -2.48 11.30
CA ILE A 125 5.37 -2.81 12.63
C ILE A 125 4.85 -4.17 13.09
N ALA A 126 3.54 -4.42 12.96
CA ALA A 126 2.95 -5.70 13.34
C ALA A 126 3.57 -6.88 12.56
N ARG A 127 3.81 -6.70 11.24
CA ARG A 127 4.52 -7.70 10.42
C ARG A 127 5.93 -7.94 10.92
N TYR A 128 6.68 -6.88 11.20
CA TYR A 128 8.05 -6.98 11.71
C TYR A 128 8.10 -7.72 13.06
N VAL A 129 7.20 -7.40 14.00
CA VAL A 129 7.11 -8.06 15.30
C VAL A 129 6.72 -9.54 15.15
N ARG A 130 5.80 -9.85 14.23
CA ARG A 130 5.44 -11.26 13.93
C ARG A 130 6.65 -12.03 13.38
N ALA A 131 7.38 -11.45 12.42
CA ALA A 131 8.58 -12.06 11.86
C ALA A 131 9.68 -12.31 12.90
N MET A 132 9.84 -11.44 13.89
CA MET A 132 10.83 -11.61 14.95
C MET A 132 10.44 -12.67 15.99
N LYS A 133 9.14 -12.93 16.21
CA LYS A 133 8.68 -13.97 17.16
C LYS A 133 8.90 -15.38 16.66
N ASN A 134 9.08 -15.58 15.37
CA ASN A 134 9.14 -16.89 14.75
C ASN A 134 10.54 -17.19 14.21
N GLN A 135 11.35 -17.90 15.00
CA GLN A 135 12.71 -18.29 14.59
C GLN A 135 12.76 -19.52 13.67
N THR A 136 11.66 -20.28 13.51
CA THR A 136 11.60 -21.48 12.64
C THR A 136 10.26 -21.52 11.90
N GLY A 137 10.30 -21.53 10.56
CA GLY A 137 9.09 -21.65 9.71
C GLY A 137 8.23 -20.41 9.59
N ALA A 138 8.73 -19.23 10.02
CA ALA A 138 8.01 -17.95 9.93
C ALA A 138 7.74 -17.52 8.48
N ALA A 139 6.67 -16.74 8.29
CA ALA A 139 6.41 -16.10 7.02
C ALA A 139 7.58 -15.18 6.63
N LEU A 140 8.12 -15.36 5.44
CA LEU A 140 9.16 -14.50 4.87
C LEU A 140 8.63 -13.10 4.60
N THR A 141 7.41 -13.04 4.05
CA THR A 141 6.70 -11.79 3.78
C THR A 141 5.23 -11.92 4.14
N VAL A 142 4.59 -10.80 4.46
CA VAL A 142 3.14 -10.72 4.67
C VAL A 142 2.63 -9.48 3.96
N HIS A 143 1.71 -9.67 3.04
CA HIS A 143 1.06 -8.59 2.29
C HIS A 143 -0.43 -8.59 2.60
N SER A 144 -0.94 -7.44 3.00
CA SER A 144 -2.39 -7.23 3.09
C SER A 144 -2.93 -6.99 1.67
N ILE A 145 -3.96 -7.71 1.29
CA ILE A 145 -4.64 -7.61 0.00
C ILE A 145 -6.14 -7.37 0.21
N ALA A 146 -6.84 -6.94 -0.85
CA ALA A 146 -8.29 -6.67 -0.81
C ALA A 146 -8.69 -5.73 0.36
N ASP A 147 -8.00 -4.59 0.50
CA ASP A 147 -8.26 -3.56 1.52
C ASP A 147 -8.24 -4.09 2.97
N GLY A 148 -7.31 -4.99 3.25
CA GLY A 148 -7.17 -5.60 4.58
C GLY A 148 -8.10 -6.77 4.85
N LYS A 149 -8.92 -7.19 3.88
CA LYS A 149 -9.84 -8.32 4.02
C LYS A 149 -9.16 -9.68 3.86
N ALA A 150 -7.94 -9.70 3.30
CA ALA A 150 -7.15 -10.90 3.13
C ALA A 150 -5.66 -10.61 3.33
N GLU A 151 -4.89 -11.63 3.67
CA GLU A 151 -3.43 -11.57 3.79
C GLU A 151 -2.81 -12.63 2.89
N ALA A 152 -1.82 -12.23 2.10
CA ALA A 152 -0.95 -13.13 1.36
C ALA A 152 0.39 -13.26 2.08
N MET A 153 0.82 -14.47 2.36
CA MET A 153 2.02 -14.76 3.13
C MET A 153 2.92 -15.72 2.36
N GLU A 154 4.22 -15.43 2.34
CA GLU A 154 5.22 -16.32 1.79
C GLU A 154 5.89 -17.10 2.92
N PHE A 155 6.01 -18.42 2.73
CA PHE A 155 6.70 -19.29 3.66
C PHE A 155 7.76 -20.11 2.92
N LYS A 156 8.90 -20.33 3.58
CA LYS A 156 9.88 -21.31 3.12
C LYS A 156 9.51 -22.66 3.69
N VAL A 157 9.41 -23.64 2.82
CA VAL A 157 9.23 -25.04 3.20
C VAL A 157 10.54 -25.56 3.79
N ASP A 158 10.49 -26.13 4.96
CA ASP A 158 11.63 -26.74 5.66
C ASP A 158 11.43 -28.25 5.87
N GLU A 159 12.42 -28.90 6.46
CA GLU A 159 12.37 -30.35 6.76
C GLU A 159 11.31 -30.73 7.79
N HIS A 160 10.82 -29.76 8.59
CA HIS A 160 9.79 -29.95 9.60
C HIS A 160 8.38 -29.66 9.08
N THR A 161 8.27 -29.20 7.84
CA THR A 161 6.98 -28.91 7.20
C THR A 161 6.23 -30.21 6.93
N ARG A 162 5.00 -30.27 7.44
CA ARG A 162 4.13 -31.44 7.24
C ARG A 162 3.68 -31.53 5.78
N CYS A 163 3.33 -32.72 5.36
CA CYS A 163 2.73 -32.98 4.04
C CYS A 163 3.63 -32.73 2.84
N CYS A 164 4.94 -32.54 3.00
CA CYS A 164 5.87 -32.47 1.88
C CYS A 164 5.76 -33.71 0.96
N GLY A 165 5.81 -33.44 -0.36
CA GLY A 165 5.76 -34.51 -1.39
C GLY A 165 4.38 -35.12 -1.60
N LYS A 166 3.31 -34.58 -0.99
CA LYS A 166 1.94 -35.05 -1.23
C LYS A 166 1.23 -34.05 -2.18
N PRO A 167 0.39 -34.54 -3.11
CA PRO A 167 -0.45 -33.68 -3.91
C PRO A 167 -1.40 -32.85 -3.04
N LEU A 168 -1.61 -31.59 -3.39
CA LEU A 168 -2.45 -30.65 -2.60
C LEU A 168 -3.89 -31.17 -2.43
N LYS A 169 -4.43 -31.89 -3.40
CA LYS A 169 -5.77 -32.52 -3.31
C LYS A 169 -5.90 -33.52 -2.16
N GLU A 170 -4.80 -34.09 -1.68
CA GLU A 170 -4.77 -35.05 -0.57
C GLU A 170 -4.52 -34.37 0.78
N ILE A 171 -4.21 -33.07 0.76
CA ILE A 171 -3.88 -32.30 1.96
C ILE A 171 -5.12 -31.54 2.42
N LYS A 172 -5.51 -31.74 3.67
CA LYS A 172 -6.61 -31.01 4.26
C LYS A 172 -6.10 -29.69 4.84
N LEU A 173 -6.46 -28.58 4.19
CA LEU A 173 -6.19 -27.23 4.67
C LEU A 173 -7.31 -26.75 5.61
N LYS A 174 -6.98 -25.80 6.49
CA LYS A 174 -7.96 -25.12 7.31
C LYS A 174 -8.96 -24.33 6.43
N PRO A 175 -10.19 -24.09 6.93
CA PRO A 175 -11.12 -23.21 6.24
C PRO A 175 -10.53 -21.82 6.06
N ASN A 176 -10.83 -21.17 4.92
CA ASN A 176 -10.34 -19.82 4.57
C ASN A 176 -8.82 -19.71 4.38
N VAL A 177 -8.12 -20.78 4.16
CA VAL A 177 -6.71 -20.83 3.80
C VAL A 177 -6.59 -21.43 2.40
N LEU A 178 -5.86 -20.75 1.52
CA LEU A 178 -5.59 -21.21 0.17
C LEU A 178 -4.09 -21.14 -0.11
N LEU A 179 -3.50 -22.23 -0.57
CA LEU A 179 -2.15 -22.25 -1.12
C LEU A 179 -2.24 -21.86 -2.60
N VAL A 180 -1.66 -20.72 -2.95
CA VAL A 180 -1.86 -20.06 -4.27
C VAL A 180 -0.73 -20.36 -5.22
N SER A 181 0.50 -20.39 -4.72
CA SER A 181 1.69 -20.57 -5.55
C SER A 181 2.75 -21.39 -4.83
N ILE A 182 3.52 -22.12 -5.62
CA ILE A 182 4.71 -22.84 -5.18
C ILE A 182 5.85 -22.42 -6.10
N SER A 183 7.02 -22.10 -5.53
CA SER A 183 8.23 -21.75 -6.28
C SER A 183 9.30 -22.80 -6.03
N HIS A 184 9.60 -23.56 -7.06
CA HIS A 184 10.74 -24.50 -7.09
C HIS A 184 11.98 -23.71 -7.57
N GLY A 185 12.78 -23.16 -6.65
CA GLY A 185 13.87 -22.27 -7.01
C GLY A 185 13.38 -20.91 -7.55
N ALA A 186 13.71 -20.58 -8.82
CA ALA A 186 13.42 -19.25 -9.38
C ALA A 186 12.06 -19.15 -10.12
N ALA A 187 11.39 -20.24 -10.40
CA ALA A 187 10.16 -20.25 -11.20
C ALA A 187 8.92 -20.52 -10.32
N PRO A 188 8.03 -19.52 -10.10
CA PRO A 188 6.76 -19.75 -9.43
C PRO A 188 5.75 -20.43 -10.37
N GLU A 189 5.00 -21.39 -9.84
CA GLU A 189 3.83 -21.97 -10.50
C GLU A 189 2.56 -21.66 -9.71
N ILE A 190 1.43 -21.55 -10.40
CA ILE A 190 0.12 -21.44 -9.73
C ILE A 190 -0.24 -22.85 -9.21
N ALA A 191 -0.48 -22.94 -7.90
CA ALA A 191 -0.79 -24.20 -7.27
C ALA A 191 -2.13 -24.77 -7.73
N ASN A 192 -2.18 -26.06 -7.97
CA ASN A 192 -3.38 -26.82 -8.32
C ASN A 192 -3.41 -28.14 -7.51
N GLY A 193 -4.47 -28.94 -7.66
CA GLY A 193 -4.63 -30.16 -6.87
C GLY A 193 -3.51 -31.19 -7.04
N GLU A 194 -2.79 -31.20 -8.14
CA GLU A 194 -1.66 -32.12 -8.41
C GLU A 194 -0.31 -31.55 -7.98
N SER A 195 -0.24 -30.24 -7.68
CA SER A 195 1.00 -29.58 -7.23
C SER A 195 1.45 -30.15 -5.89
N MET A 196 2.78 -30.26 -5.72
CA MET A 196 3.43 -30.75 -4.51
C MET A 196 4.52 -29.75 -4.12
N PHE A 197 4.78 -29.58 -2.84
CA PHE A 197 5.90 -28.79 -2.34
C PHE A 197 6.92 -29.67 -1.61
N GLN A 198 8.18 -29.24 -1.62
CA GLN A 198 9.32 -29.95 -1.03
C GLN A 198 10.16 -29.00 -0.18
N PRO A 199 11.00 -29.50 0.75
CA PRO A 199 11.93 -28.67 1.47
C PRO A 199 12.82 -27.83 0.55
N GLY A 200 12.92 -26.55 0.83
CA GLY A 200 13.62 -25.56 0.00
C GLY A 200 12.70 -24.70 -0.88
N ASP A 201 11.47 -25.13 -1.13
CA ASP A 201 10.49 -24.36 -1.91
C ASP A 201 9.98 -23.15 -1.14
N ILE A 202 9.44 -22.17 -1.88
CA ILE A 202 8.68 -21.06 -1.33
C ILE A 202 7.21 -21.24 -1.71
N VAL A 203 6.33 -21.17 -0.73
CA VAL A 203 4.88 -21.25 -0.95
C VAL A 203 4.20 -19.96 -0.57
N VAL A 204 3.23 -19.54 -1.38
CA VAL A 204 2.37 -18.40 -1.10
C VAL A 204 1.02 -18.88 -0.62
N VAL A 205 0.64 -18.45 0.58
CA VAL A 205 -0.63 -18.79 1.22
C VAL A 205 -1.47 -17.53 1.37
N VAL A 206 -2.76 -17.62 1.03
CA VAL A 206 -3.72 -16.53 1.22
C VAL A 206 -4.74 -16.93 2.28
N THR A 207 -5.03 -16.01 3.20
CA THR A 207 -6.08 -16.16 4.22
C THR A 207 -7.05 -14.98 4.20
N ASN A 208 -8.21 -15.14 4.81
CA ASN A 208 -9.19 -14.05 4.96
C ASN A 208 -8.85 -13.07 6.11
N GLY A 209 -7.63 -13.08 6.63
CA GLY A 209 -7.17 -12.17 7.68
C GLY A 209 -7.77 -12.42 9.09
N ARG A 210 -8.69 -13.38 9.25
CA ARG A 210 -9.26 -13.72 10.56
C ARG A 210 -8.41 -14.71 11.35
N GLU A 211 -7.63 -15.54 10.65
CA GLU A 211 -6.70 -16.49 11.28
C GLU A 211 -5.27 -15.97 11.14
N VAL A 212 -4.57 -15.90 12.26
CA VAL A 212 -3.16 -15.54 12.27
C VAL A 212 -2.35 -16.80 12.08
N LEU A 213 -1.70 -16.91 10.92
CA LEU A 213 -0.74 -17.98 10.65
C LEU A 213 0.65 -17.52 11.11
N TYR A 214 1.25 -18.27 12.01
CA TYR A 214 2.60 -17.98 12.51
C TYR A 214 3.67 -18.74 11.73
N GLN A 215 3.36 -19.93 11.31
CA GLN A 215 4.26 -20.85 10.59
C GLN A 215 3.48 -21.62 9.52
N LEU A 216 4.19 -22.17 8.54
CA LEU A 216 3.56 -22.91 7.45
C LEU A 216 2.70 -24.08 7.95
N ASN A 217 3.11 -24.76 9.00
CA ASN A 217 2.35 -25.87 9.56
C ASN A 217 0.98 -25.49 10.12
N ASP A 218 0.73 -24.22 10.34
CA ASP A 218 -0.57 -23.73 10.84
C ASP A 218 -1.68 -23.76 9.77
N ILE A 219 -1.33 -23.96 8.48
CA ILE A 219 -2.32 -24.05 7.39
C ILE A 219 -3.08 -25.36 7.38
N PHE A 220 -2.51 -26.42 7.96
CA PHE A 220 -3.10 -27.76 7.92
C PHE A 220 -4.18 -27.94 8.99
N ALA A 221 -5.26 -28.63 8.61
CA ALA A 221 -6.37 -28.96 9.50
C ALA A 221 -6.02 -30.10 10.47
#